data_84103fcfe9fe536d8d4663bd06949329
#
_entry.id   84103fcfe9fe536d8d4663bd06949329
#
_cell.length_a   1.000
_cell.length_b   1.000
_cell.length_c   1.000
_cell.angle_alpha   90.00
_cell.angle_beta   90.00
_cell.angle_gamma   90.00
#
_symmetry.space_group_name_H-M   'P 1'
#
loop_
_entity.id
_entity.type
_entity.pdbx_description
1 polymer ?
#
loop_
_entity_poly.entity_id
_entity_poly.type
_entity_poly.pdbx_seq_one_letter_code
_entity_poly.pdbx_strand_id
1 'polypeptide(L)'
;MNFDIKKLKQSEDLALFLGMFAGDGCLTFNFNGDGNRIYPLSFFNCNKKYVILFGSLFYKLFGIKGSILVSKRTNKRDLWHFEKYSKDIYNLVNNEFEIPNGKKALKVFIPSFILNGNSELKKYFFLGYLITDGGIKKTGDIMFHSASKKLIYDLKELIESVWGIKRQVKEY
;
A
#
# COMPACT_ATOMS: atom_id res chain seq x y z
N MET A 1 7.40 15.72 13.36
CA MET A 1 7.75 14.39 13.90
C MET A 1 9.13 14.02 13.42
N ASN A 2 9.95 13.41 14.29
CA ASN A 2 11.31 13.01 13.90
C ASN A 2 11.34 11.48 13.76
N PHE A 3 11.44 10.96 12.53
CA PHE A 3 11.45 9.53 12.25
C PHE A 3 12.86 9.09 11.86
N ASP A 4 13.31 7.96 12.38
CA ASP A 4 14.52 7.29 11.88
C ASP A 4 14.18 6.57 10.55
N ILE A 5 14.32 7.33 9.46
CA ILE A 5 13.98 6.87 8.09
C ILE A 5 14.78 5.62 7.71
N LYS A 6 16.08 5.57 8.09
CA LYS A 6 16.94 4.44 7.76
C LYS A 6 16.45 3.15 8.43
N LYS A 7 16.10 3.23 9.70
CA LYS A 7 15.55 2.10 10.47
C LYS A 7 14.17 1.69 9.92
N LEU A 8 13.31 2.66 9.59
CA LEU A 8 12.00 2.37 8.99
C LEU A 8 12.14 1.62 7.66
N LYS A 9 13.03 2.05 6.77
CA LYS A 9 13.26 1.41 5.46
C LYS A 9 13.81 -0.03 5.56
N GLN A 10 14.25 -0.46 6.74
CA GLN A 10 14.66 -1.85 7.02
C GLN A 10 13.56 -2.68 7.70
N SER A 11 12.40 -2.10 7.95
CA SER A 11 11.31 -2.73 8.69
C SER A 11 10.39 -3.56 7.78
N GLU A 12 10.21 -4.82 8.14
CA GLU A 12 9.22 -5.72 7.51
C GLU A 12 7.79 -5.18 7.66
N ASP A 13 7.48 -4.55 8.80
CA ASP A 13 6.18 -3.91 9.01
C ASP A 13 5.95 -2.76 8.02
N LEU A 14 7.00 -1.97 7.70
CA LEU A 14 6.88 -0.94 6.67
C LEU A 14 6.69 -1.55 5.29
N ALA A 15 7.42 -2.61 4.97
CA ALA A 15 7.27 -3.31 3.70
C ALA A 15 5.83 -3.85 3.52
N LEU A 16 5.28 -4.51 4.55
CA LEU A 16 3.90 -4.99 4.57
C LEU A 16 2.90 -3.83 4.41
N PHE A 17 3.07 -2.76 5.18
CA PHE A 17 2.24 -1.56 5.11
C PHE A 17 2.24 -0.96 3.69
N LEU A 18 3.41 -0.81 3.06
CA LEU A 18 3.54 -0.25 1.72
C LEU A 18 2.96 -1.17 0.65
N GLY A 19 3.07 -2.50 0.80
CA GLY A 19 2.42 -3.46 -0.08
C GLY A 19 0.89 -3.33 -0.02
N MET A 20 0.31 -3.28 1.19
CA MET A 20 -1.12 -3.02 1.37
C MET A 20 -1.52 -1.66 0.77
N PHE A 21 -0.69 -0.64 1.00
CA PHE A 21 -0.96 0.70 0.51
C PHE A 21 -0.87 0.81 -1.01
N ALA A 22 0.02 0.06 -1.64
CA ALA A 22 0.13 -0.02 -3.10
C ALA A 22 -1.16 -0.53 -3.75
N GLY A 23 -1.85 -1.50 -3.13
CA GLY A 23 -3.17 -1.96 -3.57
C GLY A 23 -4.27 -0.94 -3.22
N ASP A 24 -4.74 -0.95 -2.00
CA ASP A 24 -5.95 -0.28 -1.55
C ASP A 24 -5.73 1.10 -0.88
N GLY A 25 -4.50 1.61 -0.81
CA GLY A 25 -4.20 2.90 -0.22
C GLY A 25 -4.52 4.09 -1.14
N CYS A 26 -4.68 5.25 -0.56
CA CYS A 26 -4.86 6.51 -1.26
C CYS A 26 -4.12 7.62 -0.50
N LEU A 27 -3.25 8.33 -1.20
CA LEU A 27 -2.52 9.48 -0.69
C LEU A 27 -2.90 10.70 -1.54
N THR A 28 -3.52 11.70 -0.92
CA THR A 28 -3.95 12.90 -1.64
C THR A 28 -3.67 14.15 -0.82
N PHE A 29 -3.76 15.31 -1.45
CA PHE A 29 -4.00 16.56 -0.76
C PHE A 29 -5.25 17.22 -1.34
N ASN A 30 -6.02 17.85 -0.50
CA ASN A 30 -7.24 18.54 -0.85
C ASN A 30 -7.29 19.89 -0.13
N PHE A 31 -8.31 20.69 -0.42
CA PHE A 31 -8.64 21.87 0.35
C PHE A 31 -9.93 21.58 1.13
N ASN A 32 -9.97 22.00 2.41
CA ASN A 32 -11.20 21.96 3.20
C ASN A 32 -12.13 23.13 2.82
N GLY A 33 -13.31 23.19 3.44
CA GLY A 33 -14.28 24.25 3.20
C GLY A 33 -13.77 25.68 3.48
N ASP A 34 -12.74 25.80 4.32
CA ASP A 34 -12.11 27.08 4.68
C ASP A 34 -10.90 27.40 3.78
N GLY A 35 -10.65 26.62 2.72
CA GLY A 35 -9.53 26.81 1.80
C GLY A 35 -8.16 26.36 2.33
N ASN A 36 -8.10 25.69 3.50
CA ASN A 36 -6.86 25.15 4.04
C ASN A 36 -6.51 23.80 3.40
N ARG A 37 -5.22 23.59 3.14
CA ARG A 37 -4.75 22.28 2.64
C ARG A 37 -4.87 21.21 3.71
N ILE A 38 -5.48 20.09 3.34
CA ILE A 38 -5.54 18.85 4.13
C ILE A 38 -4.84 17.74 3.41
N TYR A 39 -4.27 16.81 4.17
CA TYR A 39 -3.38 15.75 3.69
C TYR A 39 -3.87 14.39 4.17
N PRO A 40 -4.96 13.85 3.58
CA PRO A 40 -5.46 12.54 3.93
C PRO A 40 -4.54 11.43 3.41
N LEU A 41 -4.26 10.48 4.30
CA LEU A 41 -3.78 9.15 4.00
C LEU A 41 -4.93 8.21 4.33
N SER A 42 -5.42 7.48 3.33
CA SER A 42 -6.58 6.60 3.48
C SER A 42 -6.27 5.21 2.94
N PHE A 43 -6.93 4.20 3.51
CA PHE A 43 -6.87 2.82 3.05
C PHE A 43 -8.29 2.25 3.03
N PHE A 44 -8.72 1.63 1.92
CA PHE A 44 -10.09 1.19 1.70
C PHE A 44 -10.14 -0.31 1.44
N ASN A 45 -10.97 -1.06 2.16
CA ASN A 45 -11.19 -2.48 1.86
C ASN A 45 -12.58 -2.94 2.33
N CYS A 46 -13.19 -3.91 1.63
CA CYS A 46 -14.44 -4.53 2.06
C CYS A 46 -14.24 -5.50 3.24
N ASN A 47 -13.03 -5.93 3.49
CA ASN A 47 -12.70 -6.77 4.63
C ASN A 47 -12.20 -5.91 5.80
N LYS A 48 -13.05 -5.79 6.82
CA LYS A 48 -12.73 -5.02 8.04
C LYS A 48 -11.39 -5.43 8.68
N LYS A 49 -11.05 -6.73 8.65
CA LYS A 49 -9.82 -7.24 9.27
C LYS A 49 -8.57 -6.61 8.62
N TYR A 50 -8.57 -6.40 7.31
CA TYR A 50 -7.45 -5.77 6.62
C TYR A 50 -7.32 -4.29 6.95
N VAL A 51 -8.45 -3.59 7.16
CA VAL A 51 -8.42 -2.19 7.59
C VAL A 51 -7.91 -2.04 9.03
N ILE A 52 -8.28 -2.98 9.91
CA ILE A 52 -7.74 -3.03 11.28
C ILE A 52 -6.24 -3.34 11.26
N LEU A 53 -5.79 -4.33 10.47
CA LEU A 53 -4.37 -4.66 10.31
C LEU A 53 -3.57 -3.44 9.83
N PHE A 54 -4.08 -2.76 8.78
CA PHE A 54 -3.47 -1.54 8.26
C PHE A 54 -3.35 -0.45 9.34
N GLY A 55 -4.41 -0.20 10.08
CA GLY A 55 -4.42 0.78 11.18
C GLY A 55 -3.45 0.42 12.32
N SER A 56 -3.30 -0.87 12.62
CA SER A 56 -2.35 -1.37 13.62
C SER A 56 -0.89 -1.18 13.16
N LEU A 57 -0.60 -1.50 11.90
CA LEU A 57 0.72 -1.25 11.30
C LEU A 57 1.03 0.25 11.27
N PHE A 58 0.06 1.07 10.88
CA PHE A 58 0.20 2.51 10.89
C PHE A 58 0.56 3.04 12.29
N TYR A 59 -0.13 2.58 13.33
CA TYR A 59 0.17 2.96 14.71
C TYR A 59 1.55 2.48 15.15
N LYS A 60 1.92 1.24 14.83
CA LYS A 60 3.24 0.66 15.16
C LYS A 60 4.39 1.45 14.51
N LEU A 61 4.20 1.86 13.26
CA LEU A 61 5.23 2.56 12.48
C LEU A 61 5.36 4.04 12.86
N PHE A 62 4.26 4.70 13.12
CA PHE A 62 4.23 6.17 13.25
C PHE A 62 3.86 6.67 14.65
N GLY A 63 3.45 5.80 15.56
CA GLY A 63 3.09 6.16 16.95
C GLY A 63 1.80 6.95 17.09
N ILE A 64 1.04 7.14 16.01
CA ILE A 64 -0.22 7.91 16.00
C ILE A 64 -1.38 7.06 15.52
N LYS A 65 -2.57 7.31 16.06
CA LYS A 65 -3.79 6.60 15.65
C LYS A 65 -4.48 7.33 14.50
N GLY A 66 -5.05 6.58 13.58
CA GLY A 66 -6.05 7.05 12.62
C GLY A 66 -7.45 6.60 13.01
N SER A 67 -8.44 7.00 12.24
CA SER A 67 -9.85 6.63 12.39
C SER A 67 -10.19 5.45 11.48
N ILE A 68 -10.99 4.51 11.98
CA ILE A 68 -11.59 3.45 11.17
C ILE A 68 -13.08 3.75 11.04
N LEU A 69 -13.54 3.92 9.82
CA LEU A 69 -14.89 4.30 9.48
C LEU A 69 -15.52 3.25 8.54
N VAL A 70 -16.83 3.29 8.41
CA VAL A 70 -17.58 2.42 7.50
C VAL A 70 -18.54 3.21 6.64
N SER A 71 -18.49 2.98 5.34
CA SER A 71 -19.48 3.48 4.38
C SER A 71 -20.43 2.35 4.02
N LYS A 72 -21.67 2.45 4.49
CA LYS A 72 -22.76 1.54 4.10
C LYS A 72 -23.10 1.72 2.64
N ARG A 73 -23.23 0.64 1.89
CA ARG A 73 -23.52 0.67 0.46
C ARG A 73 -24.73 -0.22 0.15
N THR A 74 -25.71 0.35 -0.58
CA THR A 74 -26.90 -0.42 -1.02
C THR A 74 -26.49 -1.49 -2.04
N ASN A 75 -26.92 -2.73 -1.81
CA ASN A 75 -26.68 -3.89 -2.69
C ASN A 75 -25.18 -4.25 -2.90
N LYS A 76 -24.28 -3.78 -2.05
CA LYS A 76 -22.85 -4.11 -2.07
C LYS A 76 -22.34 -4.36 -0.65
N ARG A 77 -21.16 -5.01 -0.55
CA ARG A 77 -20.47 -5.13 0.74
C ARG A 77 -20.13 -3.74 1.28
N ASP A 78 -20.25 -3.56 2.59
CA ASP A 78 -19.78 -2.36 3.28
C ASP A 78 -18.32 -2.07 2.90
N LEU A 79 -18.00 -0.79 2.77
CA LEU A 79 -16.64 -0.34 2.54
C LEU A 79 -16.07 0.21 3.85
N TRP A 80 -15.13 -0.50 4.42
CA TRP A 80 -14.37 -0.02 5.57
C TRP A 80 -13.21 0.82 5.10
N HIS A 81 -12.85 1.86 5.84
CA HIS A 81 -11.66 2.63 5.54
C HIS A 81 -10.96 3.13 6.80
N PHE A 82 -9.64 3.17 6.72
CA PHE A 82 -8.77 3.87 7.65
C PHE A 82 -8.47 5.24 7.09
N GLU A 83 -8.40 6.24 7.95
CA GLU A 83 -8.07 7.60 7.54
C GLU A 83 -7.23 8.32 8.59
N LYS A 84 -6.22 9.06 8.13
CA LYS A 84 -5.41 9.97 8.93
C LYS A 84 -5.03 11.21 8.15
N TYR A 85 -5.29 12.36 8.73
CA TYR A 85 -4.86 13.66 8.20
C TYR A 85 -3.54 14.05 8.86
N SER A 86 -2.46 14.16 8.10
CA SER A 86 -1.15 14.60 8.60
C SER A 86 -0.23 14.99 7.45
N LYS A 87 0.22 16.24 7.44
CA LYS A 87 1.18 16.74 6.46
C LYS A 87 2.54 16.02 6.59
N ASP A 88 2.99 15.77 7.82
CA ASP A 88 4.27 15.11 8.06
C ASP A 88 4.27 13.67 7.52
N ILE A 89 3.19 12.90 7.81
CA ILE A 89 3.03 11.54 7.29
C ILE A 89 2.87 11.53 5.78
N TYR A 90 2.11 12.48 5.22
CA TYR A 90 1.96 12.62 3.78
C TYR A 90 3.33 12.82 3.11
N ASN A 91 4.12 13.78 3.62
CA ASN A 91 5.45 14.06 3.08
C ASN A 91 6.39 12.86 3.22
N LEU A 92 6.36 12.17 4.38
CA LEU A 92 7.16 10.97 4.61
C LEU A 92 6.82 9.86 3.60
N VAL A 93 5.52 9.56 3.44
CA VAL A 93 5.06 8.49 2.55
C VAL A 93 5.30 8.83 1.08
N ASN A 94 5.10 10.10 0.69
CA ASN A 94 5.30 10.52 -0.68
C ASN A 94 6.79 10.65 -1.07
N ASN A 95 7.58 11.32 -0.23
CA ASN A 95 8.96 11.69 -0.58
C ASN A 95 9.99 10.60 -0.21
N GLU A 96 9.83 10.00 0.99
CA GLU A 96 10.80 9.02 1.49
C GLU A 96 10.46 7.59 1.10
N PHE A 97 9.16 7.26 1.03
CA PHE A 97 8.72 5.92 0.66
C PHE A 97 8.23 5.83 -0.78
N GLU A 98 8.42 6.88 -1.58
CA GLU A 98 8.22 6.90 -3.04
C GLU A 98 6.77 6.58 -3.46
N ILE A 99 5.78 6.78 -2.59
CA ILE A 99 4.37 6.52 -2.92
C ILE A 99 3.78 7.71 -3.67
N PRO A 100 3.30 7.54 -4.90
CA PRO A 100 2.74 8.64 -5.69
C PRO A 100 1.43 9.15 -5.09
N ASN A 101 1.25 10.46 -5.11
CA ASN A 101 0.02 11.10 -4.70
C ASN A 101 -1.03 11.13 -5.83
N GLY A 102 -2.29 11.33 -5.46
CA GLY A 102 -3.42 11.47 -6.37
C GLY A 102 -3.84 10.16 -7.02
N LYS A 103 -4.15 10.21 -8.31
CA LYS A 103 -4.56 9.02 -9.09
C LYS A 103 -3.35 8.07 -9.28
N LYS A 104 -3.10 7.20 -8.29
CA LYS A 104 -1.95 6.29 -8.29
C LYS A 104 -2.06 5.12 -9.26
N ALA A 105 -3.25 4.76 -9.73
CA ALA A 105 -3.50 3.52 -10.48
C ALA A 105 -2.54 3.27 -11.64
N LEU A 106 -2.14 4.33 -12.36
CA LEU A 106 -1.17 4.24 -13.47
C LEU A 106 0.28 4.51 -13.05
N LYS A 107 0.50 4.99 -11.82
CA LYS A 107 1.80 5.52 -11.37
C LYS A 107 2.43 4.70 -10.26
N VAL A 108 1.68 3.83 -9.60
CA VAL A 108 2.16 3.01 -8.49
C VAL A 108 3.26 2.06 -8.96
N PHE A 109 4.28 1.89 -8.13
CA PHE A 109 5.42 1.00 -8.36
C PHE A 109 5.92 0.49 -7.01
N ILE A 110 6.84 -0.47 -7.03
CA ILE A 110 7.49 -0.94 -5.80
C ILE A 110 8.61 0.04 -5.45
N PRO A 111 8.63 0.62 -4.23
CA PRO A 111 9.70 1.52 -3.81
C PRO A 111 11.09 0.91 -4.02
N SER A 112 12.03 1.75 -4.45
CA SER A 112 13.38 1.31 -4.83
C SER A 112 14.12 0.61 -3.68
N PHE A 113 13.93 1.07 -2.43
CA PHE A 113 14.55 0.44 -1.27
C PHE A 113 13.98 -0.97 -0.95
N ILE A 114 12.76 -1.29 -1.39
CA ILE A 114 12.19 -2.65 -1.33
C ILE A 114 12.81 -3.52 -2.42
N LEU A 115 12.84 -3.05 -3.68
CA LEU A 115 13.41 -3.81 -4.80
C LEU A 115 14.90 -4.14 -4.59
N ASN A 116 15.66 -3.19 -4.01
CA ASN A 116 17.06 -3.35 -3.69
C ASN A 116 17.32 -3.93 -2.28
N GLY A 117 16.25 -4.17 -1.52
CA GLY A 117 16.31 -4.70 -0.17
C GLY A 117 16.54 -6.22 -0.12
N ASN A 118 16.62 -6.73 1.10
CA ASN A 118 16.75 -8.17 1.35
C ASN A 118 15.45 -8.92 0.99
N SER A 119 15.53 -10.25 0.98
CA SER A 119 14.39 -11.14 0.62
C SER A 119 13.20 -10.95 1.55
N GLU A 120 13.40 -10.62 2.83
CA GLU A 120 12.31 -10.46 3.78
C GLU A 120 11.48 -9.20 3.47
N LEU A 121 12.12 -8.06 3.20
CA LEU A 121 11.40 -6.85 2.77
C LEU A 121 10.55 -7.11 1.53
N LYS A 122 11.10 -7.82 0.55
CA LYS A 122 10.39 -8.18 -0.68
C LYS A 122 9.19 -9.09 -0.41
N LYS A 123 9.35 -10.11 0.45
CA LYS A 123 8.27 -11.02 0.84
C LYS A 123 7.13 -10.29 1.56
N TYR A 124 7.45 -9.41 2.50
CA TYR A 124 6.43 -8.67 3.25
C TYR A 124 5.71 -7.65 2.37
N PHE A 125 6.41 -6.96 1.47
CA PHE A 125 5.74 -6.12 0.48
C PHE A 125 4.79 -6.93 -0.42
N PHE A 126 5.29 -8.05 -0.95
CA PHE A 126 4.49 -8.95 -1.78
C PHE A 126 3.24 -9.45 -1.04
N LEU A 127 3.39 -9.87 0.22
CA LEU A 127 2.26 -10.30 1.06
C LEU A 127 1.24 -9.17 1.23
N GLY A 128 1.68 -7.95 1.53
CA GLY A 128 0.81 -6.78 1.65
C GLY A 128 0.01 -6.50 0.38
N TYR A 129 0.66 -6.58 -0.78
CA TYR A 129 -0.01 -6.39 -2.06
C TYR A 129 -0.94 -7.57 -2.40
N LEU A 130 -0.55 -8.80 -2.10
CA LEU A 130 -1.35 -10.00 -2.32
C LEU A 130 -2.71 -9.95 -1.60
N ILE A 131 -2.73 -9.52 -0.35
CA ILE A 131 -3.97 -9.48 0.45
C ILE A 131 -4.92 -8.35 0.05
N THR A 132 -4.49 -7.40 -0.78
CA THR A 132 -5.31 -6.28 -1.26
C THR A 132 -5.74 -6.49 -2.72
N ASP A 133 -4.80 -6.54 -3.64
CA ASP A 133 -5.02 -6.61 -5.09
C ASP A 133 -4.67 -7.97 -5.71
N GLY A 134 -4.22 -8.93 -4.90
CA GLY A 134 -3.97 -10.29 -5.35
C GLY A 134 -5.23 -11.14 -5.35
N GLY A 135 -5.23 -12.16 -6.21
CA GLY A 135 -6.25 -13.19 -6.26
C GLY A 135 -5.64 -14.58 -6.30
N ILE A 136 -6.28 -15.53 -5.63
CA ILE A 136 -5.89 -16.95 -5.70
C ILE A 136 -7.03 -17.72 -6.40
N LYS A 137 -6.72 -18.34 -7.54
CA LYS A 137 -7.66 -19.21 -8.23
C LYS A 137 -7.89 -20.50 -7.47
N LYS A 138 -8.98 -21.21 -7.79
CA LYS A 138 -9.24 -22.56 -7.27
C LYS A 138 -8.12 -23.56 -7.63
N THR A 139 -7.40 -23.30 -8.70
CA THR A 139 -6.21 -24.06 -9.15
C THR A 139 -4.95 -23.81 -8.32
N GLY A 140 -5.00 -22.87 -7.36
CA GLY A 140 -3.84 -22.43 -6.58
C GLY A 140 -2.99 -21.35 -7.24
N ASP A 141 -3.31 -20.95 -8.48
CA ASP A 141 -2.57 -19.90 -9.19
C ASP A 141 -2.80 -18.54 -8.50
N ILE A 142 -1.71 -17.80 -8.29
CA ILE A 142 -1.74 -16.43 -7.83
C ILE A 142 -1.81 -15.50 -9.03
N MET A 143 -2.73 -14.54 -8.98
CA MET A 143 -2.90 -13.54 -10.03
C MET A 143 -2.81 -12.14 -9.44
N PHE A 144 -2.25 -11.23 -10.23
CA PHE A 144 -2.25 -9.80 -9.96
C PHE A 144 -2.78 -9.05 -11.18
N HIS A 145 -3.53 -8.00 -10.92
CA HIS A 145 -4.00 -7.07 -11.94
C HIS A 145 -3.64 -5.66 -11.52
N SER A 146 -3.04 -4.89 -12.41
CA SER A 146 -2.78 -3.48 -12.17
C SER A 146 -2.86 -2.70 -13.46
N ALA A 147 -3.34 -1.47 -13.38
CA ALA A 147 -3.24 -0.51 -14.48
C ALA A 147 -1.81 0.07 -14.62
N SER A 148 -0.97 -0.07 -13.58
CA SER A 148 0.43 0.31 -13.65
C SER A 148 1.28 -0.82 -14.25
N LYS A 149 1.74 -0.63 -15.49
CA LYS A 149 2.71 -1.53 -16.12
C LYS A 149 3.96 -1.67 -15.26
N LYS A 150 4.48 -0.55 -14.73
CA LYS A 150 5.68 -0.56 -13.89
C LYS A 150 5.51 -1.47 -12.68
N LEU A 151 4.40 -1.37 -11.95
CA LEU A 151 4.15 -2.24 -10.78
C LEU A 151 4.15 -3.73 -11.16
N ILE A 152 3.55 -4.09 -12.29
CA ILE A 152 3.51 -5.49 -12.74
C ILE A 152 4.91 -6.01 -13.07
N TYR A 153 5.74 -5.20 -13.74
CA TYR A 153 7.14 -5.58 -14.02
C TYR A 153 7.99 -5.63 -12.74
N ASP A 154 7.82 -4.68 -11.82
CA ASP A 154 8.48 -4.69 -10.52
C ASP A 154 8.10 -5.94 -9.70
N LEU A 155 6.81 -6.35 -9.70
CA LEU A 155 6.34 -7.58 -9.05
C LEU A 155 6.94 -8.84 -9.69
N LYS A 156 7.06 -8.87 -11.01
CA LYS A 156 7.73 -9.96 -11.71
C LYS A 156 9.18 -10.10 -11.26
N GLU A 157 9.93 -8.99 -11.29
CA GLU A 157 11.33 -8.95 -10.83
C GLU A 157 11.47 -9.38 -9.37
N LEU A 158 10.60 -8.88 -8.50
CA LEU A 158 10.55 -9.25 -7.09
C LEU A 158 10.34 -10.76 -6.92
N ILE A 159 9.34 -11.33 -7.59
CA ILE A 159 9.01 -12.78 -7.52
C ILE A 159 10.20 -13.61 -8.02
N GLU A 160 10.80 -13.23 -9.15
CA GLU A 160 11.96 -13.92 -9.70
C GLU A 160 13.17 -13.87 -8.75
N SER A 161 13.40 -12.71 -8.12
CA SER A 161 14.54 -12.52 -7.19
C SER A 161 14.40 -13.27 -5.87
N VAL A 162 13.15 -13.47 -5.37
CA VAL A 162 12.91 -14.12 -4.06
C VAL A 162 12.73 -15.61 -4.19
N TRP A 163 12.02 -16.09 -5.23
CA TRP A 163 11.62 -17.50 -5.36
C TRP A 163 12.19 -18.21 -6.59
N GLY A 164 12.93 -17.50 -7.45
CA GLY A 164 13.45 -18.07 -8.70
C GLY A 164 12.36 -18.39 -9.73
N ILE A 165 11.14 -17.94 -9.54
CA ILE A 165 10.00 -18.29 -10.37
C ILE A 165 9.89 -17.32 -11.53
N LYS A 166 10.19 -17.77 -12.75
CA LYS A 166 10.00 -16.97 -13.97
C LYS A 166 8.53 -16.96 -14.38
N ARG A 167 7.96 -15.79 -14.60
CA ARG A 167 6.56 -15.58 -15.02
C ARG A 167 6.47 -14.66 -16.24
N GLN A 168 5.45 -14.91 -17.05
CA GLN A 168 5.13 -14.02 -18.17
C GLN A 168 4.10 -12.97 -17.72
N VAL A 169 4.29 -11.73 -18.16
CA VAL A 169 3.30 -10.67 -18.05
C VAL A 169 2.42 -10.72 -19.30
N LYS A 170 1.09 -10.68 -19.10
CA LYS A 170 0.13 -10.54 -20.20
C LYS A 170 -0.42 -9.12 -20.16
N GLU A 171 -0.35 -8.42 -21.25
CA GLU A 171 -0.98 -7.12 -21.48
C GLU A 171 -2.33 -7.35 -22.16
N TYR A 172 -3.38 -6.66 -21.68
CA TYR A 172 -4.73 -6.70 -22.22
C TYR A 172 -5.15 -5.29 -22.66
#